data_e0de9e2c08a65c1ab586173965c8b1b4
#
_entry.id   e0de9e2c08a65c1ab586173965c8b1b4
#
_cell.length_a   1.000
_cell.length_b   1.000
_cell.length_c   1.000
_cell.angle_alpha   90.00
_cell.angle_beta   90.00
_cell.angle_gamma   90.00
#
_symmetry.space_group_name_H-M   'P 1'
#
loop_
_entity.id
_entity.type
_entity.pdbx_description
1 polymer ?
#
loop_
_entity_poly.entity_id
_entity_poly.type
_entity_poly.pdbx_seq_one_letter_code
_entity_poly.pdbx_strand_id
1 'polypeptide(L)'
;MSSSYPVATPIDLNQRLSNEMCPTDETEQHEMSKVPYMQAVGCLLFALQITRPDISFAVNLLSRFSTNPGKVHWVTVKRVMRYLKGTIDSGIVYSREVNDLTGYCDADWASDLDERRSTTGYMFKLQGGPISWCTRRQRTVALSSTEAEFMAMTSAIQEATWLIRLHSELTSVMVKGMVFYCDNKSAIQVVLNNSYSPRTKHVDIKDLFLYGVGTHRYERFRSYHAGGSCSAGKLIGQFITGDASVA
;
A
#
# COMPACT_ATOMS: atom_id res chain seq x y z
N MET A 1 -26.45 -7.65 -5.27
CA MET A 1 -25.25 -8.30 -4.66
C MET A 1 -25.61 -9.37 -3.62
N SER A 2 -26.81 -9.40 -3.08
CA SER A 2 -27.23 -10.41 -2.06
C SER A 2 -27.05 -11.85 -2.53
N SER A 3 -27.37 -12.17 -3.78
CA SER A 3 -27.23 -13.51 -4.40
C SER A 3 -25.87 -13.81 -4.99
N SER A 4 -24.89 -12.89 -4.92
CA SER A 4 -23.55 -13.11 -5.51
C SER A 4 -22.70 -14.03 -4.64
N TYR A 5 -21.87 -14.88 -5.28
CA TYR A 5 -20.91 -15.74 -4.57
C TYR A 5 -19.69 -14.93 -4.11
N PRO A 6 -19.18 -15.17 -2.88
CA PRO A 6 -17.95 -14.53 -2.40
C PRO A 6 -16.74 -14.99 -3.22
N VAL A 7 -15.65 -14.20 -3.15
CA VAL A 7 -14.35 -14.50 -3.78
C VAL A 7 -13.24 -14.30 -2.76
N ALA A 8 -12.13 -15.03 -2.94
CA ALA A 8 -11.02 -15.05 -1.98
C ALA A 8 -10.08 -13.84 -2.08
N THR A 9 -10.06 -13.11 -3.22
CA THR A 9 -9.16 -11.97 -3.44
C THR A 9 -9.90 -10.76 -3.97
N PRO A 10 -9.55 -9.54 -3.51
CA PRO A 10 -10.25 -8.32 -3.93
C PRO A 10 -10.00 -7.98 -5.40
N ILE A 11 -8.85 -8.38 -5.95
CA ILE A 11 -8.51 -8.18 -7.36
C ILE A 11 -7.96 -9.48 -7.97
N ASP A 12 -8.14 -9.66 -9.26
CA ASP A 12 -7.51 -10.74 -10.01
C ASP A 12 -6.11 -10.32 -10.43
N LEU A 13 -5.10 -11.09 -10.03
CA LEU A 13 -3.69 -10.79 -10.32
C LEU A 13 -3.36 -10.83 -11.82
N ASN A 14 -4.15 -11.58 -12.59
CA ASN A 14 -3.97 -11.69 -14.03
C ASN A 14 -4.67 -10.55 -14.80
N GLN A 15 -5.58 -9.82 -14.15
CA GLN A 15 -6.32 -8.73 -14.77
C GLN A 15 -5.60 -7.41 -14.53
N ARG A 16 -4.95 -6.90 -15.56
CA ARG A 16 -4.33 -5.57 -15.56
C ARG A 16 -5.30 -4.56 -16.17
N LEU A 17 -5.66 -3.54 -15.41
CA LEU A 17 -6.56 -2.47 -15.85
C LEU A 17 -5.76 -1.34 -16.50
N SER A 18 -6.29 -0.77 -17.60
CA SER A 18 -5.70 0.36 -18.32
C SER A 18 -6.77 1.28 -18.90
N ASN A 19 -6.35 2.46 -19.35
CA ASN A 19 -7.21 3.42 -20.04
C ASN A 19 -7.73 2.90 -21.38
N GLU A 20 -7.08 1.91 -22.01
CA GLU A 20 -7.55 1.26 -23.23
C GLU A 20 -8.88 0.52 -23.03
N MET A 21 -9.22 0.18 -21.76
CA MET A 21 -10.47 -0.48 -21.41
C MET A 21 -11.60 0.53 -21.07
N CYS A 22 -11.33 1.82 -21.22
CA CYS A 22 -12.34 2.86 -21.08
C CYS A 22 -13.18 2.95 -22.35
N PRO A 23 -14.49 3.24 -22.24
CA PRO A 23 -15.34 3.33 -23.41
C PRO A 23 -14.92 4.47 -24.35
N THR A 24 -14.84 4.17 -25.64
CA THR A 24 -14.53 5.15 -26.69
C THR A 24 -15.77 5.54 -27.49
N ASP A 25 -16.83 4.70 -27.50
CA ASP A 25 -18.06 4.98 -28.20
C ASP A 25 -19.14 5.58 -27.25
N GLU A 26 -20.03 6.39 -27.82
CA GLU A 26 -21.09 7.06 -27.08
C GLU A 26 -22.11 6.07 -26.49
N THR A 27 -22.31 4.91 -27.11
CA THR A 27 -23.27 3.90 -26.65
C THR A 27 -22.81 3.28 -25.36
N GLU A 28 -21.53 2.86 -25.30
CA GLU A 28 -20.96 2.29 -24.08
C GLU A 28 -20.83 3.35 -22.97
N GLN A 29 -20.47 4.59 -23.32
CA GLN A 29 -20.46 5.72 -22.37
C GLN A 29 -21.84 5.96 -21.76
N HIS A 30 -22.88 5.94 -22.60
CA HIS A 30 -24.26 6.09 -22.12
C HIS A 30 -24.71 4.93 -21.23
N GLU A 31 -24.35 3.69 -21.56
CA GLU A 31 -24.62 2.54 -20.66
C GLU A 31 -23.91 2.69 -19.31
N MET A 32 -22.64 3.07 -19.34
CA MET A 32 -21.84 3.23 -18.12
C MET A 32 -22.24 4.44 -17.28
N SER A 33 -22.82 5.48 -17.85
CA SER A 33 -23.34 6.63 -17.11
C SER A 33 -24.48 6.26 -16.14
N LYS A 34 -25.19 5.17 -16.41
CA LYS A 34 -26.27 4.63 -15.56
C LYS A 34 -25.74 3.78 -14.38
N VAL A 35 -24.45 3.44 -14.43
CA VAL A 35 -23.80 2.62 -13.41
C VAL A 35 -23.28 3.52 -12.29
N PRO A 36 -23.57 3.25 -11.02
CA PRO A 36 -23.13 4.08 -9.89
C PRO A 36 -21.65 3.81 -9.53
N TYR A 37 -20.76 3.96 -10.52
CA TYR A 37 -19.34 3.62 -10.35
C TYR A 37 -18.65 4.48 -9.30
N MET A 38 -18.74 5.81 -9.42
CA MET A 38 -18.13 6.76 -8.49
C MET A 38 -18.63 6.59 -7.06
N GLN A 39 -19.94 6.38 -6.88
CA GLN A 39 -20.53 6.14 -5.56
C GLN A 39 -20.00 4.85 -4.95
N ALA A 40 -19.94 3.77 -5.74
CA ALA A 40 -19.40 2.50 -5.29
C ALA A 40 -17.93 2.60 -4.89
N VAL A 41 -17.09 3.22 -5.72
CA VAL A 41 -15.67 3.45 -5.41
C VAL A 41 -15.52 4.36 -4.18
N GLY A 42 -16.35 5.40 -4.04
CA GLY A 42 -16.35 6.28 -2.86
C GLY A 42 -16.65 5.53 -1.57
N CYS A 43 -17.64 4.63 -1.56
CA CYS A 43 -17.92 3.77 -0.41
C CYS A 43 -16.76 2.82 -0.08
N LEU A 44 -16.12 2.26 -1.11
CA LEU A 44 -14.96 1.39 -0.93
C LEU A 44 -13.73 2.17 -0.42
N LEU A 45 -13.51 3.41 -0.88
CA LEU A 45 -12.48 4.31 -0.37
C LEU A 45 -12.68 4.60 1.12
N PHE A 46 -13.92 4.84 1.55
CA PHE A 46 -14.22 5.00 2.96
C PHE A 46 -13.90 3.73 3.77
N ALA A 47 -14.34 2.57 3.30
CA ALA A 47 -14.09 1.29 3.98
C ALA A 47 -12.58 1.01 4.13
N LEU A 48 -11.78 1.25 3.08
CA LEU A 48 -10.33 1.04 3.12
C LEU A 48 -9.63 1.97 4.11
N GLN A 49 -10.12 3.20 4.29
CA GLN A 49 -9.49 4.17 5.20
C GLN A 49 -9.77 3.87 6.67
N ILE A 50 -10.89 3.23 6.98
CA ILE A 50 -11.33 3.04 8.37
C ILE A 50 -10.96 1.66 8.90
N THR A 51 -11.26 0.59 8.16
CA THR A 51 -11.18 -0.78 8.71
C THR A 51 -10.68 -1.84 7.76
N ARG A 52 -10.52 -1.54 6.46
CA ARG A 52 -10.23 -2.55 5.43
C ARG A 52 -8.99 -2.20 4.61
N PRO A 53 -7.79 -2.19 5.23
CA PRO A 53 -6.55 -1.96 4.51
C PRO A 53 -6.28 -2.99 3.40
N ASP A 54 -6.82 -4.18 3.50
CA ASP A 54 -6.71 -5.30 2.55
C ASP A 54 -7.24 -4.99 1.15
N ILE A 55 -8.21 -4.07 1.02
CA ILE A 55 -8.71 -3.63 -0.30
C ILE A 55 -8.00 -2.39 -0.85
N SER A 56 -7.01 -1.85 -0.14
CA SER A 56 -6.38 -0.56 -0.46
C SER A 56 -5.82 -0.50 -1.88
N PHE A 57 -5.07 -1.51 -2.32
CA PHE A 57 -4.52 -1.57 -3.66
C PHE A 57 -5.62 -1.59 -4.74
N ALA A 58 -6.59 -2.50 -4.59
CA ALA A 58 -7.66 -2.67 -5.58
C ALA A 58 -8.50 -1.41 -5.75
N VAL A 59 -8.86 -0.76 -4.64
CA VAL A 59 -9.71 0.44 -4.67
C VAL A 59 -8.95 1.66 -5.18
N ASN A 60 -7.68 1.83 -4.79
CA ASN A 60 -6.85 2.91 -5.34
C ASN A 60 -6.61 2.74 -6.86
N LEU A 61 -6.43 1.51 -7.34
CA LEU A 61 -6.35 1.23 -8.78
C LEU A 61 -7.66 1.61 -9.48
N LEU A 62 -8.82 1.18 -8.97
CA LEU A 62 -10.13 1.46 -9.54
C LEU A 62 -10.49 2.95 -9.51
N SER A 63 -10.08 3.69 -8.49
CA SER A 63 -10.35 5.12 -8.39
C SER A 63 -9.79 5.95 -9.55
N ARG A 64 -8.76 5.45 -10.23
CA ARG A 64 -8.13 6.10 -11.38
C ARG A 64 -9.06 6.20 -12.59
N PHE A 65 -10.02 5.29 -12.71
CA PHE A 65 -10.95 5.21 -13.85
C PHE A 65 -12.30 5.89 -13.55
N SER A 66 -12.41 6.68 -12.47
CA SER A 66 -13.68 7.27 -12.01
C SER A 66 -14.32 8.24 -13.00
N THR A 67 -13.52 8.86 -13.88
CA THR A 67 -14.01 9.82 -14.88
C THR A 67 -14.61 9.16 -16.11
N ASN A 68 -14.07 8.02 -16.54
CA ASN A 68 -14.55 7.28 -17.72
C ASN A 68 -14.42 5.76 -17.51
N PRO A 69 -15.20 5.14 -16.61
CA PRO A 69 -15.09 3.73 -16.31
C PRO A 69 -15.68 2.85 -17.43
N GLY A 70 -14.97 1.81 -17.86
CA GLY A 70 -15.51 0.79 -18.74
C GLY A 70 -16.17 -0.37 -17.99
N LYS A 71 -16.85 -1.26 -18.71
CA LYS A 71 -17.51 -2.46 -18.17
C LYS A 71 -16.57 -3.33 -17.33
N VAL A 72 -15.32 -3.45 -17.76
CA VAL A 72 -14.28 -4.25 -17.06
C VAL A 72 -13.99 -3.66 -15.68
N HIS A 73 -13.88 -2.33 -15.59
CA HIS A 73 -13.67 -1.63 -14.32
C HIS A 73 -14.84 -1.89 -13.36
N TRP A 74 -16.07 -1.85 -13.86
CA TRP A 74 -17.27 -2.15 -13.05
C TRP A 74 -17.31 -3.61 -12.57
N VAL A 75 -16.92 -4.57 -13.40
CA VAL A 75 -16.81 -5.98 -13.01
C VAL A 75 -15.81 -6.13 -11.86
N THR A 76 -14.69 -5.41 -11.92
CA THR A 76 -13.68 -5.42 -10.87
C THR A 76 -14.17 -4.75 -9.56
N VAL A 77 -14.93 -3.66 -9.64
CA VAL A 77 -15.61 -3.07 -8.45
C VAL A 77 -16.53 -4.10 -7.80
N LYS A 78 -17.35 -4.79 -8.60
CA LYS A 78 -18.22 -5.87 -8.10
C LYS A 78 -17.42 -7.02 -7.48
N ARG A 79 -16.21 -7.31 -7.98
CA ARG A 79 -15.32 -8.31 -7.37
C ARG A 79 -14.87 -7.88 -5.98
N VAL A 80 -14.45 -6.62 -5.79
CA VAL A 80 -14.11 -6.09 -4.45
C VAL A 80 -15.30 -6.24 -3.49
N MET A 81 -16.52 -5.91 -3.94
CA MET A 81 -17.72 -6.08 -3.11
C MET A 81 -17.99 -7.54 -2.75
N ARG A 82 -17.73 -8.48 -3.66
CA ARG A 82 -17.85 -9.92 -3.40
C ARG A 82 -16.81 -10.43 -2.41
N TYR A 83 -15.59 -9.87 -2.48
CA TYR A 83 -14.53 -10.13 -1.50
C TYR A 83 -14.96 -9.64 -0.11
N LEU A 84 -15.46 -8.40 0.00
CA LEU A 84 -15.97 -7.87 1.26
C LEU A 84 -17.12 -8.70 1.82
N LYS A 85 -18.01 -9.22 0.95
CA LYS A 85 -19.07 -10.13 1.38
C LYS A 85 -18.53 -11.44 1.98
N GLY A 86 -17.43 -11.97 1.42
CA GLY A 86 -16.80 -13.19 1.92
C GLY A 86 -15.96 -12.99 3.18
N THR A 87 -15.66 -11.74 3.53
CA THR A 87 -14.81 -11.36 4.66
C THR A 87 -15.51 -10.37 5.60
N ILE A 88 -16.84 -10.48 5.73
CA ILE A 88 -17.64 -9.54 6.50
C ILE A 88 -17.30 -9.56 8.00
N ASP A 89 -16.89 -10.71 8.51
CA ASP A 89 -16.51 -10.91 9.90
C ASP A 89 -15.02 -10.60 10.17
N SER A 90 -14.27 -10.25 9.11
CA SER A 90 -12.86 -9.88 9.25
C SER A 90 -12.74 -8.43 9.70
N GLY A 91 -11.98 -8.20 10.78
CA GLY A 91 -11.78 -6.87 11.36
C GLY A 91 -10.33 -6.68 11.80
N ILE A 92 -10.02 -5.46 12.21
CA ILE A 92 -8.74 -5.12 12.84
C ILE A 92 -8.81 -5.55 14.30
N VAL A 93 -7.81 -6.31 14.76
CA VAL A 93 -7.70 -6.77 16.15
C VAL A 93 -6.42 -6.24 16.75
N TYR A 94 -6.53 -5.67 17.95
CA TYR A 94 -5.38 -5.23 18.76
C TYR A 94 -5.24 -6.15 19.96
N SER A 95 -4.02 -6.68 20.18
CA SER A 95 -3.70 -7.48 21.37
C SER A 95 -3.26 -6.59 22.52
N ARG A 96 -3.36 -7.12 23.77
CA ARG A 96 -2.81 -6.43 24.95
C ARG A 96 -1.31 -6.65 25.12
N GLU A 97 -0.70 -7.49 24.33
CA GLU A 97 0.74 -7.71 24.35
C GLU A 97 1.44 -6.43 23.90
N VAL A 98 2.47 -6.05 24.65
CA VAL A 98 3.27 -4.85 24.34
C VAL A 98 4.15 -5.18 23.16
N ASN A 99 3.67 -4.87 21.97
CA ASN A 99 4.45 -4.97 20.75
C ASN A 99 4.95 -3.58 20.36
N ASP A 100 6.21 -3.53 19.99
CA ASP A 100 6.82 -2.32 19.44
C ASP A 100 6.12 -1.87 18.15
N LEU A 101 6.17 -0.58 17.89
CA LEU A 101 5.76 -0.04 16.60
C LEU A 101 6.61 -0.65 15.48
N THR A 102 5.96 -1.27 14.50
CA THR A 102 6.63 -1.92 13.36
C THR A 102 6.12 -1.34 12.05
N GLY A 103 7.02 -1.13 11.09
CA GLY A 103 6.71 -0.61 9.76
C GLY A 103 7.06 -1.63 8.66
N TYR A 104 6.27 -1.64 7.61
CA TYR A 104 6.47 -2.45 6.40
C TYR A 104 6.33 -1.55 5.18
N CYS A 105 7.21 -1.69 4.21
CA CYS A 105 7.07 -1.00 2.93
C CYS A 105 7.43 -1.91 1.76
N ASP A 106 6.85 -1.60 0.61
CA ASP A 106 7.02 -2.33 -0.64
C ASP A 106 6.67 -1.42 -1.83
N ALA A 107 7.19 -1.75 -3.02
CA ALA A 107 6.82 -1.08 -4.25
C ALA A 107 6.53 -2.08 -5.37
N ASP A 108 5.42 -1.88 -6.06
CA ASP A 108 5.09 -2.60 -7.29
C ASP A 108 5.67 -1.83 -8.49
N TRP A 109 6.85 -2.27 -8.95
CA TRP A 109 7.61 -1.56 -9.99
C TRP A 109 6.89 -1.55 -11.33
N ALA A 110 6.67 -0.33 -11.88
CA ALA A 110 6.12 -0.09 -13.22
C ALA A 110 4.82 -0.85 -13.52
N SER A 111 3.98 -1.10 -12.50
CA SER A 111 2.73 -1.86 -12.60
C SER A 111 1.64 -1.12 -13.38
N ASP A 112 1.71 0.20 -13.43
CA ASP A 112 0.80 1.02 -14.21
C ASP A 112 1.08 0.86 -15.71
N LEU A 113 0.12 0.31 -16.47
CA LEU A 113 0.26 0.08 -17.91
C LEU A 113 0.27 1.38 -18.70
N ASP A 114 -0.48 2.39 -18.24
CA ASP A 114 -0.69 3.64 -18.97
C ASP A 114 0.53 4.56 -18.89
N GLU A 115 1.09 4.75 -17.70
CA GLU A 115 2.18 5.70 -17.45
C GLU A 115 3.47 5.05 -16.94
N ARG A 116 3.48 3.72 -16.77
CA ARG A 116 4.63 2.95 -16.26
C ARG A 116 5.13 3.42 -14.88
N ARG A 117 4.27 4.04 -14.09
CA ARG A 117 4.56 4.43 -12.72
C ARG A 117 4.44 3.25 -11.78
N SER A 118 5.26 3.26 -10.75
CA SER A 118 5.23 2.28 -9.68
C SER A 118 4.14 2.62 -8.65
N THR A 119 3.77 1.65 -7.85
CA THR A 119 2.83 1.82 -6.73
C THR A 119 3.58 1.62 -5.42
N THR A 120 3.55 2.62 -4.56
CA THR A 120 4.07 2.54 -3.18
C THR A 120 3.02 1.91 -2.28
N GLY A 121 3.43 0.98 -1.42
CA GLY A 121 2.65 0.46 -0.30
C GLY A 121 3.43 0.57 1.01
N TYR A 122 2.77 0.97 2.10
CA TYR A 122 3.31 0.82 3.44
C TYR A 122 2.20 0.53 4.45
N MET A 123 2.58 -0.08 5.57
CA MET A 123 1.71 -0.36 6.69
C MET A 123 2.49 -0.28 8.00
N PHE A 124 1.87 0.33 9.01
CA PHE A 124 2.40 0.36 10.38
C PHE A 124 1.47 -0.39 11.31
N LYS A 125 2.08 -1.19 12.19
CA LYS A 125 1.38 -1.98 13.20
C LYS A 125 1.80 -1.55 14.60
N LEU A 126 0.84 -1.50 15.50
CA LEU A 126 1.04 -1.36 16.94
C LEU A 126 0.11 -2.33 17.64
N GLN A 127 0.58 -3.02 18.68
CA GLN A 127 -0.19 -4.04 19.40
C GLN A 127 -0.80 -5.11 18.47
N GLY A 128 -0.02 -5.55 17.46
CA GLY A 128 -0.42 -6.57 16.50
C GLY A 128 -1.35 -6.10 15.38
N GLY A 129 -2.08 -4.99 15.57
CA GLY A 129 -3.02 -4.44 14.60
C GLY A 129 -2.45 -3.30 13.74
N PRO A 130 -2.91 -3.11 12.50
CA PRO A 130 -2.53 -1.97 11.66
C PRO A 130 -3.13 -0.67 12.22
N ILE A 131 -2.30 0.39 12.28
CA ILE A 131 -2.69 1.74 12.75
C ILE A 131 -2.59 2.81 11.67
N SER A 132 -1.73 2.59 10.67
CA SER A 132 -1.59 3.45 9.49
C SER A 132 -1.22 2.61 8.27
N TRP A 133 -1.78 2.92 7.10
CA TRP A 133 -1.48 2.25 5.83
C TRP A 133 -1.72 3.18 4.66
N CYS A 134 -1.01 2.93 3.58
CA CYS A 134 -1.18 3.66 2.34
C CYS A 134 -0.84 2.77 1.14
N THR A 135 -1.61 2.91 0.09
CA THR A 135 -1.26 2.42 -1.24
C THR A 135 -1.49 3.57 -2.22
N ARG A 136 -0.47 4.01 -2.94
CA ARG A 136 -0.61 5.09 -3.91
C ARG A 136 0.37 4.97 -5.06
N ARG A 137 -0.03 5.41 -6.23
CA ARG A 137 0.84 5.54 -7.40
C ARG A 137 1.92 6.61 -7.14
N GLN A 138 3.16 6.30 -7.50
CA GLN A 138 4.29 7.24 -7.41
C GLN A 138 4.12 8.41 -8.38
N ARG A 139 4.62 9.58 -8.01
CA ARG A 139 4.49 10.79 -8.84
C ARG A 139 5.41 10.78 -10.05
N THR A 140 6.54 10.09 -9.96
CA THR A 140 7.56 9.96 -11.00
C THR A 140 7.70 8.51 -11.44
N VAL A 141 8.27 8.29 -12.62
CA VAL A 141 8.60 6.95 -13.12
C VAL A 141 9.96 6.54 -12.53
N ALA A 142 9.99 5.41 -11.82
CA ALA A 142 11.23 4.83 -11.31
C ALA A 142 11.95 4.06 -12.42
N LEU A 143 13.25 4.29 -12.58
CA LEU A 143 14.08 3.65 -13.61
C LEU A 143 14.48 2.22 -13.25
N SER A 144 14.31 1.81 -12.01
CA SER A 144 14.61 0.46 -11.53
C SER A 144 13.68 0.08 -10.36
N SER A 145 13.58 -1.23 -10.08
CA SER A 145 12.88 -1.72 -8.91
C SER A 145 13.46 -1.15 -7.61
N THR A 146 14.79 -1.08 -7.50
CA THR A 146 15.49 -0.50 -6.34
C THR A 146 15.11 0.97 -6.12
N GLU A 147 14.94 1.76 -7.18
CA GLU A 147 14.52 3.15 -7.08
C GLU A 147 13.05 3.25 -6.62
N ALA A 148 12.17 2.40 -7.16
CA ALA A 148 10.78 2.34 -6.74
C ALA A 148 10.65 2.00 -5.25
N GLU A 149 11.41 1.00 -4.78
CA GLU A 149 11.47 0.60 -3.38
C GLU A 149 12.01 1.72 -2.48
N PHE A 150 13.05 2.41 -2.94
CA PHE A 150 13.61 3.54 -2.22
C PHE A 150 12.60 4.69 -2.06
N MET A 151 11.80 4.98 -3.09
CA MET A 151 10.72 5.96 -3.02
C MET A 151 9.60 5.52 -2.06
N ALA A 152 9.27 4.23 -2.05
CA ALA A 152 8.31 3.66 -1.11
C ALA A 152 8.79 3.79 0.34
N MET A 153 10.06 3.42 0.57
CA MET A 153 10.71 3.54 1.87
C MET A 153 10.75 4.99 2.36
N THR A 154 11.07 5.94 1.49
CA THR A 154 11.06 7.38 1.84
C THR A 154 9.68 7.82 2.32
N SER A 155 8.63 7.44 1.59
CA SER A 155 7.26 7.77 1.98
C SER A 155 6.86 7.15 3.32
N ALA A 156 7.27 5.92 3.54
CA ALA A 156 6.99 5.22 4.78
C ALA A 156 7.76 5.81 5.97
N ILE A 157 9.03 6.24 5.78
CA ILE A 157 9.81 6.90 6.82
C ILE A 157 9.20 8.24 7.24
N GLN A 158 8.63 9.01 6.30
CA GLN A 158 7.90 10.24 6.64
C GLN A 158 6.73 9.96 7.58
N GLU A 159 5.93 8.95 7.26
CA GLU A 159 4.82 8.52 8.11
C GLU A 159 5.31 7.99 9.47
N ALA A 160 6.37 7.17 9.48
CA ALA A 160 7.00 6.66 10.68
C ALA A 160 7.44 7.78 11.64
N THR A 161 8.04 8.83 11.10
CA THR A 161 8.48 9.99 11.88
C THR A 161 7.32 10.68 12.56
N TRP A 162 6.21 10.83 11.86
CA TRP A 162 4.99 11.39 12.43
C TRP A 162 4.40 10.49 13.52
N LEU A 163 4.28 9.18 13.25
CA LEU A 163 3.74 8.20 14.22
C LEU A 163 4.58 8.12 15.49
N ILE A 164 5.91 8.16 15.41
CA ILE A 164 6.81 8.15 16.56
C ILE A 164 6.59 9.39 17.43
N ARG A 165 6.46 10.56 16.81
CA ARG A 165 6.19 11.80 17.56
C ARG A 165 4.84 11.74 18.23
N LEU A 166 3.79 11.39 17.49
CA LEU A 166 2.44 11.25 18.02
C LEU A 166 2.37 10.27 19.19
N HIS A 167 2.97 9.08 19.06
CA HIS A 167 3.02 8.07 20.10
C HIS A 167 3.75 8.60 21.35
N SER A 168 4.89 9.27 21.15
CA SER A 168 5.68 9.83 22.28
C SER A 168 4.91 10.92 23.02
N GLU A 169 4.16 11.77 22.32
CA GLU A 169 3.32 12.80 22.93
C GLU A 169 2.13 12.21 23.71
N LEU A 170 1.45 11.19 23.13
CA LEU A 170 0.29 10.57 23.75
C LEU A 170 0.63 9.72 24.99
N THR A 171 1.76 9.03 24.97
CA THR A 171 2.12 8.08 26.04
C THR A 171 3.14 8.61 27.01
N SER A 172 3.76 9.77 26.71
CA SER A 172 4.94 10.30 27.44
C SER A 172 6.12 9.32 27.47
N VAL A 173 6.08 8.29 26.62
CA VAL A 173 7.14 7.27 26.49
C VAL A 173 7.92 7.54 25.20
N MET A 174 9.21 7.80 25.35
CA MET A 174 10.10 7.98 24.20
C MET A 174 10.24 6.67 23.44
N VAL A 175 9.73 6.59 22.21
CA VAL A 175 9.97 5.46 21.31
C VAL A 175 11.43 5.50 20.88
N LYS A 176 12.22 4.57 21.40
CA LYS A 176 13.68 4.54 21.17
C LYS A 176 14.08 3.99 19.78
N GLY A 177 13.13 3.59 18.96
CA GLY A 177 13.36 3.08 17.61
C GLY A 177 12.24 2.16 17.15
N MET A 178 12.11 1.99 15.86
CA MET A 178 11.10 1.15 15.22
C MET A 178 11.81 0.10 14.35
N VAL A 179 11.26 -1.11 14.30
CA VAL A 179 11.69 -2.10 13.31
C VAL A 179 11.00 -1.81 12.00
N PHE A 180 11.78 -1.75 10.92
CA PHE A 180 11.29 -1.47 9.59
C PHE A 180 11.62 -2.63 8.65
N TYR A 181 10.61 -3.16 7.97
CA TYR A 181 10.73 -4.30 7.07
C TYR A 181 10.59 -3.85 5.62
N CYS A 182 11.58 -4.23 4.80
CA CYS A 182 11.59 -4.07 3.35
C CYS A 182 12.19 -5.33 2.73
N ASP A 183 11.70 -5.80 1.59
CA ASP A 183 12.21 -7.01 0.95
C ASP A 183 13.40 -6.75 0.02
N ASN A 184 13.65 -5.48 -0.34
CA ASN A 184 14.74 -5.10 -1.25
C ASN A 184 16.03 -4.76 -0.49
N LYS A 185 16.96 -5.73 -0.46
CA LYS A 185 18.27 -5.55 0.20
C LYS A 185 19.08 -4.39 -0.40
N SER A 186 18.99 -4.15 -1.72
CA SER A 186 19.70 -3.06 -2.37
C SER A 186 19.19 -1.70 -1.92
N ALA A 187 17.85 -1.53 -1.80
CA ALA A 187 17.25 -0.31 -1.28
C ALA A 187 17.66 -0.06 0.18
N ILE A 188 17.68 -1.10 1.02
CA ILE A 188 18.16 -1.03 2.41
C ILE A 188 19.62 -0.57 2.46
N GLN A 189 20.49 -1.13 1.61
CA GLN A 189 21.91 -0.76 1.57
C GLN A 189 22.13 0.70 1.12
N VAL A 190 21.35 1.20 0.17
CA VAL A 190 21.39 2.61 -0.23
C VAL A 190 21.08 3.53 0.95
N VAL A 191 20.09 3.17 1.74
CA VAL A 191 19.70 3.93 2.94
C VAL A 191 20.81 3.87 4.01
N LEU A 192 21.30 2.67 4.35
CA LEU A 192 22.27 2.47 5.41
C LEU A 192 23.65 3.08 5.09
N ASN A 193 24.11 2.98 3.86
CA ASN A 193 25.43 3.46 3.46
C ASN A 193 25.45 4.97 3.18
N ASN A 194 24.30 5.66 3.25
CA ASN A 194 24.19 7.07 2.88
C ASN A 194 24.86 7.35 1.52
N SER A 195 24.91 6.34 0.63
CA SER A 195 25.61 6.39 -0.64
C SER A 195 24.80 7.19 -1.64
N TYR A 196 25.25 8.40 -1.89
CA TYR A 196 24.70 9.30 -2.89
C TYR A 196 24.90 8.66 -4.28
N SER A 197 23.85 8.13 -4.86
CA SER A 197 23.85 7.77 -6.28
C SER A 197 23.33 8.97 -7.09
N PRO A 198 23.92 9.27 -8.28
CA PRO A 198 23.33 10.25 -9.19
C PRO A 198 21.86 10.00 -9.55
N ARG A 199 21.42 8.74 -9.41
CA ARG A 199 20.04 8.30 -9.67
C ARG A 199 19.04 8.61 -8.55
N THR A 200 19.53 8.93 -7.35
CA THR A 200 18.67 9.24 -6.17
C THR A 200 18.71 10.71 -5.76
N LYS A 201 19.35 11.57 -6.55
CA LYS A 201 19.50 13.01 -6.26
C LYS A 201 18.19 13.78 -6.05
N HIS A 202 17.08 13.30 -6.62
CA HIS A 202 15.77 13.94 -6.52
C HIS A 202 14.98 13.48 -5.29
N VAL A 203 15.52 12.55 -4.50
CA VAL A 203 14.91 12.06 -3.27
C VAL A 203 15.83 12.42 -2.10
N ASP A 204 15.58 13.58 -1.49
CA ASP A 204 16.42 14.08 -0.40
C ASP A 204 16.01 13.39 0.91
N ILE A 205 16.68 12.28 1.22
CA ILE A 205 16.47 11.53 2.48
C ILE A 205 17.19 12.18 3.65
N LYS A 206 18.22 13.05 3.40
CA LYS A 206 19.03 13.63 4.45
C LYS A 206 18.22 14.32 5.53
N ASP A 207 17.21 15.08 5.15
CA ASP A 207 16.38 15.82 6.10
C ASP A 207 15.45 14.90 6.92
N LEU A 208 15.06 13.75 6.39
CA LEU A 208 14.19 12.81 7.06
C LEU A 208 14.91 11.98 8.13
N PHE A 209 16.16 11.59 7.89
CA PHE A 209 16.95 10.83 8.85
C PHE A 209 17.55 11.68 9.97
N LEU A 210 17.84 12.97 9.71
CA LEU A 210 18.47 13.86 10.71
C LEU A 210 17.49 14.43 11.71
N TYR A 211 16.20 14.52 11.41
CA TYR A 211 15.21 15.17 12.26
C TYR A 211 14.37 14.25 13.14
N GLY A 212 14.37 12.93 12.94
CA GLY A 212 13.38 12.10 13.63
C GLY A 212 13.87 10.78 14.24
N VAL A 213 14.94 10.19 13.70
CA VAL A 213 15.46 8.92 14.22
C VAL A 213 16.90 9.19 14.65
N GLY A 214 17.12 9.35 15.96
CA GLY A 214 18.41 9.67 16.53
C GLY A 214 19.52 8.75 15.99
N THR A 215 20.69 9.31 15.80
CA THR A 215 21.90 8.83 15.14
C THR A 215 22.46 7.46 15.61
N HIS A 216 21.76 6.70 16.41
CA HIS A 216 22.32 5.50 17.06
C HIS A 216 21.59 4.17 16.82
N ARG A 217 20.62 4.04 15.89
CA ARG A 217 19.88 2.78 15.76
C ARG A 217 19.45 2.39 14.32
N TYR A 218 20.36 2.43 13.38
CA TYR A 218 20.21 1.85 12.05
C TYR A 218 20.23 0.30 12.01
N GLU A 219 20.35 -0.36 13.15
CA GLU A 219 20.48 -1.83 13.24
C GLU A 219 19.16 -2.58 13.05
N ARG A 220 18.05 -1.91 12.73
CA ARG A 220 16.73 -2.54 12.72
C ARG A 220 16.00 -2.56 11.36
N PHE A 221 16.71 -2.35 10.27
CA PHE A 221 16.19 -2.74 8.96
C PHE A 221 16.34 -4.24 8.78
N ARG A 222 15.25 -4.94 8.56
CA ARG A 222 15.25 -6.38 8.30
C ARG A 222 14.70 -6.63 6.90
N SER A 223 15.38 -7.51 6.14
CA SER A 223 14.80 -8.07 4.93
C SER A 223 13.76 -9.14 5.33
N TYR A 224 12.61 -9.13 4.71
CA TYR A 224 11.68 -10.25 4.79
C TYR A 224 11.56 -10.91 3.41
N HIS A 225 11.30 -12.22 3.40
CA HIS A 225 11.00 -12.94 2.17
C HIS A 225 9.49 -13.14 2.07
N ALA A 226 8.83 -12.34 1.22
CA ALA A 226 7.52 -12.71 0.74
C ALA A 226 7.70 -13.81 -0.32
N GLY A 227 7.18 -14.99 -0.10
CA GLY A 227 7.25 -16.09 -1.06
C GLY A 227 6.64 -15.71 -2.41
N GLY A 228 7.47 -15.37 -3.41
CA GLY A 228 7.09 -14.89 -4.73
C GLY A 228 7.09 -13.37 -4.85
N SER A 229 7.07 -12.84 -6.10
CA SER A 229 7.02 -11.39 -6.34
C SER A 229 5.79 -10.79 -5.66
N CYS A 230 6.01 -10.08 -4.56
CA CYS A 230 4.96 -9.45 -3.80
C CYS A 230 4.65 -8.10 -4.43
N SER A 231 3.42 -7.87 -4.84
CA SER A 231 2.96 -6.52 -5.17
C SER A 231 2.55 -5.80 -3.87
N ALA A 232 2.68 -4.48 -3.84
CA ALA A 232 2.31 -3.64 -2.69
C ALA A 232 0.90 -3.96 -2.13
N GLY A 233 0.00 -4.47 -2.98
CA GLY A 233 -1.32 -4.95 -2.56
C GLY A 233 -1.30 -6.31 -1.86
N LYS A 234 -0.38 -7.20 -2.21
CA LYS A 234 -0.20 -8.49 -1.52
C LYS A 234 0.39 -8.29 -0.13
N LEU A 235 1.33 -7.33 0.02
CA LEU A 235 1.95 -7.03 1.30
C LEU A 235 0.87 -6.75 2.36
N ILE A 236 0.00 -5.79 2.09
CA ILE A 236 -1.06 -5.40 3.03
C ILE A 236 -2.01 -6.56 3.30
N GLY A 237 -2.39 -7.33 2.26
CA GLY A 237 -3.26 -8.50 2.41
C GLY A 237 -2.65 -9.61 3.26
N GLN A 238 -1.39 -9.98 3.02
CA GLN A 238 -0.69 -11.06 3.74
C GLN A 238 -0.51 -10.75 5.24
N PHE A 239 -0.22 -9.50 5.59
CA PHE A 239 -0.05 -9.12 7.00
C PHE A 239 -1.37 -9.06 7.78
N ILE A 240 -2.50 -8.93 7.11
CA ILE A 240 -3.82 -8.94 7.75
C ILE A 240 -4.32 -10.36 7.96
N THR A 241 -4.07 -11.27 7.01
CA THR A 241 -4.48 -12.68 7.10
C THR A 241 -3.60 -13.53 8.01
N GLY A 242 -2.47 -13.00 8.48
CA GLY A 242 -1.54 -13.74 9.35
C GLY A 242 -0.59 -14.70 8.60
N ASP A 243 -0.62 -14.73 7.27
CA ASP A 243 0.18 -15.66 6.46
C ASP A 243 1.66 -15.23 6.26
N ALA A 244 2.06 -14.08 6.80
CA ALA A 244 3.43 -13.62 6.72
C ALA A 244 4.25 -14.11 7.92
N SER A 245 4.96 -15.23 7.76
CA SER A 245 6.02 -15.60 8.70
C SER A 245 7.22 -14.66 8.51
N VAL A 246 7.56 -13.93 9.57
CA VAL A 246 8.82 -13.17 9.66
C VAL A 246 9.89 -14.17 10.04
N ALA A 247 10.80 -14.48 9.10
CA ALA A 247 11.99 -15.29 9.34
C ALA A 247 13.12 -14.45 9.95
#